data_926aba0a06e03fb3030ba2ac88ad768b
#
_entry.id   926aba0a06e03fb3030ba2ac88ad768b
#
_cell.length_a   1.000
_cell.length_b   1.000
_cell.length_c   1.000
_cell.angle_alpha   90.00
_cell.angle_beta   90.00
_cell.angle_gamma   90.00
#
_symmetry.space_group_name_H-M   'P 1'
#
loop_
_entity.id
_entity.type
_entity.pdbx_description
1 polymer ?
#
loop_
_entity_poly.entity_id
_entity_poly.type
_entity_poly.pdbx_seq_one_letter_code
_entity_poly.pdbx_strand_id
1 'polypeptide(L)'
;VVTNIEEDHLDHYGTLENIEKTFCTFMDLVGEKGTVVVNGDNPHYVKLARSTGRHVVTYGFDKGNDYVCVPERGLAPHRLAMRFSVKTPSGTSVEVTIKSNPGRHNMANATAAIAVADVLGADVTQAAEKLSEFKGARRRFTHVGDIDDITVVDDYGHHPTEIRATLTAAKALGFRRIVCAFQPHRYSRTQALADQFATAFDDADVLVVTE
;
A
#
# COMPACT_ATOMS: atom_id res chain seq x y z
N VAL A 1 -13.23 -0.03 0.04
CA VAL A 1 -11.93 -0.43 -0.49
C VAL A 1 -11.23 -1.33 0.51
N VAL A 2 -10.66 -2.45 0.04
CA VAL A 2 -9.84 -3.36 0.84
C VAL A 2 -8.46 -3.49 0.19
N THR A 3 -7.43 -3.07 0.90
CA THR A 3 -6.05 -3.06 0.40
C THR A 3 -5.29 -4.32 0.77
N ASN A 4 -5.38 -4.74 2.03
CA ASN A 4 -4.80 -5.96 2.56
C ASN A 4 -5.58 -6.43 3.80
N ILE A 5 -5.44 -7.70 4.13
CA ILE A 5 -5.99 -8.33 5.33
C ILE A 5 -4.85 -9.16 5.94
N GLU A 6 -4.37 -8.75 7.10
CA GLU A 6 -3.20 -9.32 7.75
C GLU A 6 -3.42 -9.47 9.25
N GLU A 7 -2.53 -10.20 9.90
CA GLU A 7 -2.54 -10.39 11.35
C GLU A 7 -2.10 -9.12 12.07
N ASP A 8 -3.05 -8.22 12.34
CA ASP A 8 -2.86 -7.08 13.23
C ASP A 8 -3.96 -7.05 14.29
N HIS A 9 -3.71 -6.38 15.40
CA HIS A 9 -4.66 -6.28 16.51
C HIS A 9 -5.14 -7.65 17.04
N LEU A 10 -4.28 -8.67 17.05
CA LEU A 10 -4.61 -10.01 17.54
C LEU A 10 -5.02 -10.03 19.01
N ASP A 11 -4.62 -9.03 19.80
CA ASP A 11 -5.10 -8.78 21.15
C ASP A 11 -6.63 -8.53 21.21
N HIS A 12 -7.22 -8.04 20.12
CA HIS A 12 -8.65 -7.78 19.98
C HIS A 12 -9.36 -8.90 19.19
N TYR A 13 -8.84 -9.27 18.04
CA TYR A 13 -9.49 -10.22 17.13
C TYR A 13 -9.15 -11.69 17.43
N GLY A 14 -8.06 -11.96 18.12
CA GLY A 14 -7.58 -13.28 18.49
C GLY A 14 -6.94 -14.06 17.33
N THR A 15 -7.58 -14.13 16.18
CA THR A 15 -7.09 -14.90 15.02
C THR A 15 -7.31 -14.16 13.69
N LEU A 16 -6.53 -14.53 12.66
CA LEU A 16 -6.72 -14.03 11.30
C LEU A 16 -8.13 -14.35 10.77
N GLU A 17 -8.68 -15.51 11.09
CA GLU A 17 -10.03 -15.89 10.67
C GLU A 17 -11.09 -14.91 11.20
N ASN A 18 -10.96 -14.43 12.43
CA ASN A 18 -11.85 -13.42 12.99
C ASN A 18 -11.70 -12.06 12.32
N ILE A 19 -10.46 -11.69 11.94
CA ILE A 19 -10.18 -10.50 11.14
C ILE A 19 -10.89 -10.62 9.78
N GLU A 20 -10.76 -11.74 9.09
CA GLU A 20 -11.40 -12.01 7.81
C GLU A 20 -12.94 -11.94 7.90
N LYS A 21 -13.52 -12.53 8.92
CA LYS A 21 -14.98 -12.42 9.19
C LYS A 21 -15.42 -10.96 9.38
N THR A 22 -14.60 -10.20 10.10
CA THR A 22 -14.87 -8.76 10.31
C THR A 22 -14.78 -7.98 9.00
N PHE A 23 -13.79 -8.27 8.15
CA PHE A 23 -13.70 -7.68 6.81
C PHE A 23 -14.88 -8.07 5.92
N CYS A 24 -15.36 -9.32 5.98
CA CYS A 24 -16.57 -9.73 5.26
C CYS A 24 -17.78 -8.91 5.72
N THR A 25 -17.97 -8.76 7.03
CA THR A 25 -19.02 -7.92 7.60
C THR A 25 -18.91 -6.47 7.14
N PHE A 26 -17.68 -5.91 7.16
CA PHE A 26 -17.42 -4.57 6.67
C PHE A 26 -17.75 -4.41 5.17
N MET A 27 -17.38 -5.37 4.34
CA MET A 27 -17.71 -5.34 2.92
C MET A 27 -19.22 -5.46 2.67
N ASP A 28 -19.95 -6.16 3.53
CA ASP A 28 -21.42 -6.28 3.45
C ASP A 28 -22.15 -4.94 3.69
N LEU A 29 -21.53 -4.00 4.41
CA LEU A 29 -22.11 -2.67 4.70
C LEU A 29 -22.31 -1.80 3.48
N VAL A 30 -21.67 -2.09 2.34
CA VAL A 30 -21.85 -1.29 1.11
C VAL A 30 -23.27 -1.39 0.50
N GLY A 31 -24.11 -2.31 0.99
CA GLY A 31 -25.46 -2.52 0.48
C GLY A 31 -25.49 -3.21 -0.89
N GLU A 32 -26.70 -3.51 -1.39
CA GLU A 32 -26.90 -4.31 -2.61
C GLU A 32 -26.39 -3.63 -3.89
N LYS A 33 -26.44 -2.30 -3.96
CA LYS A 33 -25.99 -1.50 -5.12
C LYS A 33 -24.56 -1.00 -4.97
N GLY A 34 -23.91 -1.31 -3.85
CA GLY A 34 -22.56 -0.88 -3.57
C GLY A 34 -21.51 -1.78 -4.24
N THR A 35 -20.32 -1.24 -4.39
CA THR A 35 -19.17 -1.95 -4.99
C THR A 35 -18.07 -2.09 -3.97
N VAL A 36 -17.52 -3.28 -3.87
CA VAL A 36 -16.31 -3.58 -3.12
C VAL A 36 -15.12 -3.49 -4.07
N VAL A 37 -14.18 -2.59 -3.80
CA VAL A 37 -12.92 -2.47 -4.54
C VAL A 37 -11.84 -3.16 -3.73
N VAL A 38 -11.25 -4.25 -4.27
CA VAL A 38 -10.34 -5.13 -3.53
C VAL A 38 -9.03 -5.34 -4.28
N ASN A 39 -7.91 -5.45 -3.53
CA ASN A 39 -6.63 -5.83 -4.10
C ASN A 39 -6.69 -7.25 -4.66
N GLY A 40 -6.64 -7.37 -5.97
CA GLY A 40 -6.79 -8.63 -6.68
C GLY A 40 -5.47 -9.39 -6.91
N ASP A 41 -4.33 -8.82 -6.55
CA ASP A 41 -3.04 -9.52 -6.56
C ASP A 41 -3.00 -10.62 -5.48
N ASN A 42 -3.94 -10.59 -4.53
CA ASN A 42 -4.16 -11.67 -3.58
C ASN A 42 -5.50 -12.38 -3.86
N PRO A 43 -5.49 -13.60 -4.44
CA PRO A 43 -6.71 -14.33 -4.76
C PRO A 43 -7.61 -14.64 -3.55
N HIS A 44 -7.02 -14.72 -2.35
CA HIS A 44 -7.76 -14.96 -1.12
C HIS A 44 -8.66 -13.78 -0.76
N TYR A 45 -8.18 -12.54 -0.91
CA TYR A 45 -9.00 -11.34 -0.68
C TYR A 45 -10.16 -11.25 -1.65
N VAL A 46 -9.92 -11.61 -2.93
CA VAL A 46 -10.97 -11.67 -3.95
C VAL A 46 -12.04 -12.70 -3.58
N LYS A 47 -11.60 -13.88 -3.09
CA LYS A 47 -12.52 -14.93 -2.63
C LYS A 47 -13.38 -14.44 -1.47
N LEU A 48 -12.80 -13.78 -0.47
CA LEU A 48 -13.53 -13.20 0.66
C LEU A 48 -14.52 -12.12 0.19
N ALA A 49 -14.09 -11.20 -0.68
CA ALA A 49 -14.97 -10.17 -1.21
C ALA A 49 -16.17 -10.77 -1.97
N ARG A 50 -15.94 -11.75 -2.83
CA ARG A 50 -17.00 -12.42 -3.60
C ARG A 50 -17.96 -13.22 -2.74
N SER A 51 -17.53 -13.74 -1.59
CA SER A 51 -18.40 -14.48 -0.68
C SER A 51 -19.51 -13.64 -0.05
N THR A 52 -19.36 -12.30 -0.06
CA THR A 52 -20.40 -11.38 0.41
C THR A 52 -21.56 -11.20 -0.59
N GLY A 53 -21.42 -11.70 -1.83
CA GLY A 53 -22.43 -11.51 -2.88
C GLY A 53 -22.53 -10.08 -3.41
N ARG A 54 -21.62 -9.18 -3.04
CA ARG A 54 -21.56 -7.79 -3.53
C ARG A 54 -20.89 -7.71 -4.90
N HIS A 55 -21.14 -6.62 -5.62
CA HIS A 55 -20.37 -6.33 -6.81
C HIS A 55 -18.90 -6.08 -6.42
N VAL A 56 -17.99 -6.83 -7.03
CA VAL A 56 -16.56 -6.79 -6.72
C VAL A 56 -15.79 -6.30 -7.93
N VAL A 57 -14.95 -5.31 -7.70
CA VAL A 57 -13.99 -4.76 -8.67
C VAL A 57 -12.58 -4.97 -8.11
N THR A 58 -11.69 -5.51 -8.94
CA THR A 58 -10.32 -5.84 -8.56
C THR A 58 -9.32 -4.81 -9.09
N TYR A 59 -8.28 -4.54 -8.30
CA TYR A 59 -7.15 -3.72 -8.74
C TYR A 59 -5.83 -4.33 -8.29
N GLY A 60 -4.77 -4.03 -9.00
CA GLY A 60 -3.44 -4.52 -8.66
C GLY A 60 -2.48 -4.47 -9.84
N PHE A 61 -1.41 -5.24 -9.74
CA PHE A 61 -0.37 -5.34 -10.77
C PHE A 61 -0.60 -6.50 -11.73
N ASP A 62 -1.33 -7.53 -11.30
CA ASP A 62 -1.61 -8.70 -12.11
C ASP A 62 -2.59 -8.35 -13.23
N LYS A 63 -2.30 -8.85 -14.43
CA LYS A 63 -3.07 -8.57 -15.64
C LYS A 63 -4.53 -9.06 -15.60
N GLY A 64 -4.85 -9.92 -14.65
CA GLY A 64 -6.20 -10.44 -14.43
C GLY A 64 -7.12 -9.51 -13.63
N ASN A 65 -6.59 -8.39 -13.12
CA ASN A 65 -7.39 -7.39 -12.43
C ASN A 65 -8.21 -6.52 -13.39
N ASP A 66 -9.32 -5.98 -12.89
CA ASP A 66 -10.12 -5.02 -13.64
C ASP A 66 -9.36 -3.70 -13.86
N TYR A 67 -8.63 -3.25 -12.84
CA TYR A 67 -7.73 -2.09 -12.93
C TYR A 67 -6.29 -2.53 -12.74
N VAL A 68 -5.48 -2.39 -13.78
CA VAL A 68 -4.10 -2.89 -13.80
C VAL A 68 -3.10 -1.75 -13.68
N CYS A 69 -2.33 -1.76 -12.61
CA CYS A 69 -1.18 -0.88 -12.42
C CYS A 69 0.01 -1.38 -13.27
N VAL A 70 0.50 -0.54 -14.14
CA VAL A 70 1.67 -0.82 -14.97
C VAL A 70 2.79 0.16 -14.63
N PRO A 71 3.77 -0.23 -13.80
CA PRO A 71 4.89 0.64 -13.44
C PRO A 71 5.71 1.05 -14.67
N GLU A 72 6.12 2.31 -14.72
CA GLU A 72 7.11 2.76 -15.70
C GLU A 72 8.49 2.18 -15.33
N ARG A 73 9.24 1.74 -16.33
CA ARG A 73 10.60 1.23 -16.15
C ARG A 73 11.59 2.40 -16.08
N GLY A 74 12.55 2.33 -15.17
CA GLY A 74 13.69 3.26 -15.13
C GLY A 74 13.41 4.57 -14.40
N LEU A 75 12.94 4.48 -13.16
CA LEU A 75 12.85 5.64 -12.26
C LEU A 75 14.24 6.24 -12.09
N ALA A 76 14.35 7.57 -12.20
CA ALA A 76 15.60 8.26 -11.94
C ALA A 76 15.98 8.08 -10.46
N PRO A 77 17.23 7.74 -10.14
CA PRO A 77 17.71 7.61 -8.77
C PRO A 77 17.39 8.88 -7.96
N HIS A 78 17.13 8.71 -6.67
CA HIS A 78 16.86 9.77 -5.69
C HIS A 78 15.61 10.64 -5.98
N ARG A 79 14.69 10.21 -6.84
CA ARG A 79 13.41 10.89 -7.03
C ARG A 79 12.31 10.17 -6.28
N LEU A 80 11.69 10.86 -5.34
CA LEU A 80 10.49 10.36 -4.61
C LEU A 80 9.26 10.18 -5.52
N ALA A 81 9.30 10.75 -6.73
CA ALA A 81 8.20 10.66 -7.67
C ALA A 81 8.16 9.30 -8.38
N MET A 82 6.98 8.70 -8.44
CA MET A 82 6.71 7.49 -9.19
C MET A 82 5.81 7.79 -10.37
N ARG A 83 6.08 7.13 -11.50
CA ARG A 83 5.23 7.15 -12.69
C ARG A 83 4.78 5.75 -13.04
N PHE A 84 3.53 5.63 -13.39
CA PHE A 84 2.92 4.38 -13.83
C PHE A 84 1.66 4.68 -14.61
N SER A 85 1.13 3.72 -15.35
CA SER A 85 -0.20 3.85 -15.94
C SER A 85 -1.18 2.91 -15.27
N VAL A 86 -2.44 3.27 -15.30
CA VAL A 86 -3.56 2.42 -14.87
C VAL A 86 -4.41 2.10 -16.08
N LYS A 87 -4.54 0.81 -16.39
CA LYS A 87 -5.47 0.32 -17.41
C LYS A 87 -6.81 0.05 -16.77
N THR A 88 -7.87 0.60 -17.33
CA THR A 88 -9.25 0.44 -16.85
C THR A 88 -9.97 -0.69 -17.61
N PRO A 89 -11.12 -1.17 -17.13
CA PRO A 89 -11.94 -2.18 -17.83
C PRO A 89 -12.44 -1.71 -19.21
N SER A 90 -12.61 -0.41 -19.40
CA SER A 90 -13.00 0.18 -20.70
C SER A 90 -11.90 0.14 -21.76
N GLY A 91 -10.68 -0.27 -21.37
CA GLY A 91 -9.49 -0.23 -22.21
C GLY A 91 -8.76 1.11 -22.23
N THR A 92 -9.24 2.11 -21.47
CA THR A 92 -8.51 3.36 -21.28
C THR A 92 -7.25 3.12 -20.47
N SER A 93 -6.17 3.83 -20.80
CA SER A 93 -4.93 3.85 -20.02
C SER A 93 -4.65 5.28 -19.59
N VAL A 94 -4.59 5.51 -18.29
CA VAL A 94 -4.29 6.85 -17.73
C VAL A 94 -2.93 6.85 -17.07
N GLU A 95 -2.15 7.91 -17.37
CA GLU A 95 -0.83 8.12 -16.75
C GLU A 95 -1.01 8.73 -15.36
N VAL A 96 -0.36 8.16 -14.39
CA VAL A 96 -0.39 8.60 -12.99
C VAL A 96 1.01 8.96 -12.53
N THR A 97 1.12 10.11 -11.88
CA THR A 97 2.35 10.55 -11.21
C THR A 97 2.07 10.79 -9.74
N ILE A 98 2.78 10.11 -8.85
CA ILE A 98 2.80 10.40 -7.42
C ILE A 98 4.13 11.06 -7.10
N LYS A 99 4.11 12.28 -6.54
CA LYS A 99 5.31 13.09 -6.26
C LYS A 99 5.92 12.83 -4.89
N SER A 100 5.21 12.11 -4.04
CA SER A 100 5.59 11.79 -2.66
C SER A 100 5.26 10.33 -2.37
N ASN A 101 5.79 9.80 -1.27
CA ASN A 101 5.46 8.46 -0.79
C ASN A 101 5.77 7.36 -1.83
N PRO A 102 7.06 7.09 -2.08
CA PRO A 102 7.48 6.05 -3.01
C PRO A 102 7.05 4.67 -2.52
N GLY A 103 7.00 3.72 -3.42
CA GLY A 103 6.76 2.32 -3.12
C GLY A 103 5.59 1.71 -3.89
N ARG A 104 5.73 0.44 -4.16
CA ARG A 104 4.77 -0.37 -4.92
C ARG A 104 3.37 -0.33 -4.29
N HIS A 105 3.29 -0.36 -2.95
CA HIS A 105 2.04 -0.26 -2.21
C HIS A 105 1.29 1.05 -2.49
N ASN A 106 2.00 2.17 -2.65
CA ASN A 106 1.36 3.46 -2.97
C ASN A 106 0.91 3.55 -4.43
N MET A 107 1.58 2.86 -5.36
CA MET A 107 1.05 2.68 -6.72
C MET A 107 -0.26 1.89 -6.69
N ALA A 108 -0.33 0.80 -5.90
CA ALA A 108 -1.55 0.02 -5.71
C ALA A 108 -2.67 0.88 -5.09
N ASN A 109 -2.38 1.65 -4.04
CA ASN A 109 -3.35 2.54 -3.40
C ASN A 109 -3.89 3.60 -4.36
N ALA A 110 -3.04 4.17 -5.21
CA ALA A 110 -3.47 5.12 -6.24
C ALA A 110 -4.32 4.45 -7.33
N THR A 111 -3.97 3.21 -7.71
CA THR A 111 -4.79 2.41 -8.64
C THR A 111 -6.17 2.15 -8.04
N ALA A 112 -6.25 1.83 -6.74
CA ALA A 112 -7.53 1.73 -6.03
C ALA A 112 -8.34 3.04 -6.06
N ALA A 113 -7.67 4.18 -5.89
CA ALA A 113 -8.34 5.49 -5.96
C ALA A 113 -8.89 5.78 -7.35
N ILE A 114 -8.16 5.45 -8.42
CA ILE A 114 -8.67 5.53 -9.80
C ILE A 114 -9.86 4.60 -10.00
N ALA A 115 -9.79 3.35 -9.51
CA ALA A 115 -10.90 2.41 -9.60
C ALA A 115 -12.16 2.92 -8.89
N VAL A 116 -12.01 3.53 -7.71
CA VAL A 116 -13.13 4.16 -6.99
C VAL A 116 -13.69 5.34 -7.78
N ALA A 117 -12.85 6.21 -8.34
CA ALA A 117 -13.29 7.35 -9.15
C ALA A 117 -14.12 6.90 -10.35
N ASP A 118 -13.66 5.90 -11.08
CA ASP A 118 -14.36 5.33 -12.24
C ASP A 118 -15.70 4.68 -11.86
N VAL A 119 -15.70 3.86 -10.80
CA VAL A 119 -16.93 3.23 -10.27
C VAL A 119 -17.98 4.27 -9.86
N LEU A 120 -17.54 5.45 -9.39
CA LEU A 120 -18.43 6.57 -9.05
C LEU A 120 -18.80 7.46 -10.24
N GLY A 121 -18.32 7.14 -11.45
CA GLY A 121 -18.60 7.88 -12.67
C GLY A 121 -17.80 9.18 -12.83
N ALA A 122 -16.69 9.32 -12.08
CA ALA A 122 -15.79 10.45 -12.25
C ALA A 122 -14.84 10.23 -13.43
N ASP A 123 -14.34 11.33 -14.01
CA ASP A 123 -13.33 11.28 -15.07
C ASP A 123 -11.99 10.77 -14.51
N VAL A 124 -11.55 9.61 -15.00
CA VAL A 124 -10.31 8.95 -14.53
C VAL A 124 -9.05 9.75 -14.86
N THR A 125 -9.07 10.55 -15.93
CA THR A 125 -7.94 11.42 -16.29
C THR A 125 -7.80 12.55 -15.28
N GLN A 126 -8.91 13.21 -14.96
CA GLN A 126 -8.91 14.23 -13.91
C GLN A 126 -8.53 13.65 -12.54
N ALA A 127 -9.00 12.44 -12.21
CA ALA A 127 -8.61 11.76 -10.98
C ALA A 127 -7.09 11.50 -10.93
N ALA A 128 -6.50 11.05 -12.04
CA ALA A 128 -5.06 10.83 -12.16
C ALA A 128 -4.25 12.15 -12.02
N GLU A 129 -4.71 13.24 -12.62
CA GLU A 129 -4.10 14.56 -12.46
C GLU A 129 -4.11 15.00 -10.99
N LYS A 130 -5.24 14.83 -10.29
CA LYS A 130 -5.37 15.19 -8.88
C LYS A 130 -4.49 14.36 -7.96
N LEU A 131 -4.24 13.11 -8.27
CA LEU A 131 -3.27 12.30 -7.53
C LEU A 131 -1.85 12.88 -7.57
N SER A 132 -1.48 13.62 -8.62
CA SER A 132 -0.18 14.29 -8.70
C SER A 132 -0.01 15.45 -7.71
N GLU A 133 -1.12 15.99 -7.21
CA GLU A 133 -1.16 17.05 -6.20
C GLU A 133 -1.21 16.49 -4.77
N PHE A 134 -1.49 15.20 -4.62
CA PHE A 134 -1.59 14.54 -3.33
C PHE A 134 -0.22 14.46 -2.65
N LYS A 135 -0.13 15.02 -1.45
CA LYS A 135 1.12 15.11 -0.68
C LYS A 135 1.37 13.91 0.24
N GLY A 136 0.47 12.92 0.21
CA GLY A 136 0.52 11.77 1.10
C GLY A 136 -0.04 12.04 2.50
N ALA A 137 -0.12 10.99 3.32
CA ALA A 137 -0.41 11.11 4.73
C ALA A 137 0.88 11.43 5.49
N ARG A 138 0.76 12.20 6.58
CA ARG A 138 1.91 12.44 7.48
C ARG A 138 2.44 11.13 8.04
N ARG A 139 3.75 11.07 8.23
CA ARG A 139 4.44 9.87 8.74
C ARG A 139 4.22 8.63 7.86
N ARG A 140 4.14 8.81 6.56
CA ARG A 140 4.17 7.73 5.56
C ARG A 140 5.23 8.11 4.53
N PHE A 141 6.44 7.61 4.72
CA PHE A 141 7.64 7.99 3.97
C PHE A 141 7.80 9.52 3.85
N THR A 142 7.57 10.23 4.94
CA THR A 142 7.60 11.70 4.95
C THR A 142 9.04 12.18 4.95
N HIS A 143 9.43 12.92 3.91
CA HIS A 143 10.72 13.62 3.89
C HIS A 143 10.73 14.71 4.98
N VAL A 144 11.64 14.58 5.94
CA VAL A 144 11.79 15.51 7.06
C VAL A 144 12.79 16.61 6.73
N GLY A 145 13.86 16.25 6.01
CA GLY A 145 14.90 17.17 5.59
C GLY A 145 16.17 16.44 5.16
N ASP A 146 17.10 17.21 4.65
CA ASP A 146 18.44 16.75 4.27
C ASP A 146 19.49 17.47 5.12
N ILE A 147 20.48 16.74 5.62
CA ILE A 147 21.63 17.26 6.36
C ILE A 147 22.88 16.70 5.69
N ASP A 148 23.66 17.55 5.07
CA ASP A 148 24.76 17.14 4.20
C ASP A 148 24.26 16.14 3.13
N ASP A 149 24.82 14.94 3.07
CA ASP A 149 24.42 13.86 2.14
C ASP A 149 23.42 12.88 2.76
N ILE A 150 22.79 13.23 3.88
CA ILE A 150 21.85 12.36 4.61
C ILE A 150 20.43 12.86 4.40
N THR A 151 19.59 12.05 3.80
CA THR A 151 18.15 12.26 3.71
C THR A 151 17.45 11.63 4.91
N VAL A 152 16.66 12.41 5.65
CA VAL A 152 15.90 11.96 6.81
C VAL A 152 14.44 11.75 6.43
N VAL A 153 13.93 10.56 6.71
CA VAL A 153 12.53 10.15 6.41
C VAL A 153 11.86 9.67 7.68
N ASP A 154 10.63 10.11 7.93
CA ASP A 154 9.76 9.61 9.01
C ASP A 154 8.65 8.72 8.44
N ASP A 155 8.54 7.52 8.98
CA ASP A 155 7.49 6.56 8.64
C ASP A 155 6.85 5.98 9.91
N TYR A 156 5.54 5.82 9.90
CA TYR A 156 4.77 5.25 11.02
C TYR A 156 4.70 3.72 10.97
N GLY A 157 5.42 3.09 10.05
CA GLY A 157 5.47 1.64 9.89
C GLY A 157 5.78 0.94 11.22
N HIS A 158 4.88 0.10 11.65
CA HIS A 158 4.97 -0.62 12.92
C HIS A 158 4.59 -2.10 12.78
N HIS A 159 4.10 -2.50 11.62
CA HIS A 159 3.86 -3.88 11.23
C HIS A 159 5.02 -4.38 10.33
N PRO A 160 5.45 -5.65 10.42
CA PRO A 160 6.56 -6.16 9.59
C PRO A 160 6.38 -5.92 8.09
N THR A 161 5.16 -6.06 7.59
CA THR A 161 4.84 -5.81 6.17
C THR A 161 5.01 -4.34 5.80
N GLU A 162 4.61 -3.39 6.67
CA GLU A 162 4.79 -1.96 6.45
C GLU A 162 6.28 -1.59 6.42
N ILE A 163 7.06 -2.09 7.39
CA ILE A 163 8.51 -1.86 7.48
C ILE A 163 9.19 -2.36 6.21
N ARG A 164 8.89 -3.59 5.80
CA ARG A 164 9.43 -4.19 4.58
C ARG A 164 9.10 -3.35 3.34
N ALA A 165 7.85 -2.90 3.21
CA ALA A 165 7.41 -2.07 2.11
C ALA A 165 8.14 -0.72 2.05
N THR A 166 8.35 -0.07 3.21
CA THR A 166 9.06 1.20 3.34
C THR A 166 10.55 1.04 3.01
N LEU A 167 11.22 0.03 3.54
CA LEU A 167 12.64 -0.22 3.28
C LEU A 167 12.90 -0.63 1.82
N THR A 168 12.04 -1.48 1.25
CA THR A 168 12.11 -1.82 -0.17
C THR A 168 11.91 -0.59 -1.06
N ALA A 169 11.01 0.32 -0.69
CA ALA A 169 10.84 1.59 -1.40
C ALA A 169 12.11 2.46 -1.28
N ALA A 170 12.72 2.57 -0.10
CA ALA A 170 13.96 3.29 0.11
C ALA A 170 15.11 2.73 -0.73
N LYS A 171 15.24 1.40 -0.77
CA LYS A 171 16.26 0.71 -1.58
C LYS A 171 16.10 0.97 -3.07
N ALA A 172 14.86 0.98 -3.56
CA ALA A 172 14.54 1.27 -4.95
C ALA A 172 14.89 2.71 -5.37
N LEU A 173 15.00 3.65 -4.42
CA LEU A 173 15.46 5.02 -4.66
C LEU A 173 16.97 5.12 -4.89
N GLY A 174 17.74 4.05 -4.63
CA GLY A 174 19.16 3.97 -4.93
C GLY A 174 20.07 4.70 -3.93
N PHE A 175 19.61 4.88 -2.69
CA PHE A 175 20.49 5.38 -1.62
C PHE A 175 21.68 4.43 -1.40
N ARG A 176 22.85 5.01 -1.17
CA ARG A 176 24.09 4.25 -0.96
C ARG A 176 24.05 3.42 0.33
N ARG A 177 23.36 3.91 1.35
CA ARG A 177 23.24 3.28 2.67
C ARG A 177 21.91 3.65 3.28
N ILE A 178 21.23 2.65 3.85
CA ILE A 178 19.95 2.81 4.55
C ILE A 178 20.17 2.48 6.02
N VAL A 179 19.96 3.46 6.88
CA VAL A 179 19.97 3.30 8.34
C VAL A 179 18.53 3.38 8.82
N CYS A 180 18.04 2.28 9.40
CA CYS A 180 16.70 2.20 9.96
C CYS A 180 16.76 2.35 11.48
N ALA A 181 16.15 3.39 12.04
CA ALA A 181 15.89 3.52 13.46
C ALA A 181 14.44 3.06 13.72
N PHE A 182 14.28 2.00 14.49
CA PHE A 182 12.99 1.39 14.77
C PHE A 182 12.68 1.35 16.26
N GLN A 183 11.48 1.82 16.62
CA GLN A 183 10.94 1.68 17.96
C GLN A 183 9.77 0.68 17.91
N PRO A 184 9.88 -0.48 18.56
CA PRO A 184 8.77 -1.41 18.69
C PRO A 184 7.57 -0.76 19.38
N HIS A 185 6.38 -1.01 18.88
CA HIS A 185 5.16 -0.48 19.48
C HIS A 185 4.14 -1.60 19.69
N ARG A 186 3.62 -1.71 20.93
CA ARG A 186 2.79 -2.80 21.48
C ARG A 186 3.56 -4.12 21.64
N TYR A 187 3.74 -4.52 22.90
CA TYR A 187 4.39 -5.79 23.25
C TYR A 187 3.70 -7.01 22.63
N SER A 188 2.36 -7.04 22.63
CA SER A 188 1.57 -8.12 22.04
C SER A 188 1.86 -8.33 20.55
N ARG A 189 1.95 -7.24 19.77
CA ARG A 189 2.32 -7.32 18.34
C ARG A 189 3.74 -7.81 18.16
N THR A 190 4.69 -7.24 18.89
CA THR A 190 6.10 -7.61 18.77
C THR A 190 6.31 -9.09 19.10
N GLN A 191 5.60 -9.60 20.10
CA GLN A 191 5.65 -11.01 20.48
C GLN A 191 4.99 -11.92 19.45
N ALA A 192 3.77 -11.56 19.00
CA ALA A 192 3.00 -12.39 18.05
C ALA A 192 3.67 -12.47 16.67
N LEU A 193 4.36 -11.41 16.23
CA LEU A 193 4.98 -11.31 14.91
C LEU A 193 6.51 -11.37 14.96
N ALA A 194 7.10 -11.92 16.02
CA ALA A 194 8.56 -11.93 16.23
C ALA A 194 9.33 -12.51 15.04
N ASP A 195 8.89 -13.64 14.50
CA ASP A 195 9.51 -14.29 13.35
C ASP A 195 9.42 -13.42 12.07
N GLN A 196 8.33 -12.67 11.91
CA GLN A 196 8.17 -11.75 10.78
C GLN A 196 9.04 -10.51 10.94
N PHE A 197 9.22 -10.01 12.18
CA PHE A 197 10.14 -8.91 12.46
C PHE A 197 11.58 -9.30 12.19
N ALA A 198 11.99 -10.55 12.45
CA ALA A 198 13.34 -11.02 12.22
C ALA A 198 13.84 -10.80 10.78
N THR A 199 12.93 -10.75 9.79
CA THR A 199 13.23 -10.56 8.37
C THR A 199 12.68 -9.26 7.78
N ALA A 200 12.04 -8.41 8.59
CA ALA A 200 11.40 -7.20 8.09
C ALA A 200 12.41 -6.10 7.70
N PHE A 201 13.64 -6.19 8.17
CA PHE A 201 14.68 -5.17 8.04
C PHE A 201 15.78 -5.52 7.04
N ASP A 202 15.62 -6.58 6.26
CA ASP A 202 16.68 -7.11 5.36
C ASP A 202 17.14 -6.10 4.30
N ASP A 203 16.32 -5.09 3.96
CA ASP A 203 16.68 -4.02 3.03
C ASP A 203 17.41 -2.85 3.70
N ALA A 204 17.59 -2.85 5.03
CA ALA A 204 18.41 -1.88 5.75
C ALA A 204 19.86 -2.36 5.88
N ASP A 205 20.82 -1.44 5.69
CA ASP A 205 22.24 -1.73 5.90
C ASP A 205 22.63 -1.68 7.40
N VAL A 206 21.88 -0.89 8.16
CA VAL A 206 22.05 -0.76 9.62
C VAL A 206 20.67 -0.66 10.26
N LEU A 207 20.46 -1.46 11.29
CA LEU A 207 19.27 -1.40 12.14
C LEU A 207 19.65 -0.91 13.54
N VAL A 208 18.98 0.13 14.00
CA VAL A 208 19.02 0.62 15.39
C VAL A 208 17.65 0.39 16.00
N VAL A 209 17.57 -0.44 17.01
CA VAL A 209 16.33 -0.71 17.75
C VAL A 209 16.38 0.07 19.06
N THR A 210 15.33 0.86 19.33
CA THR A 210 15.18 1.62 20.58
C THR A 210 14.19 0.93 21.52
N GLU A 211 14.27 1.25 22.80
CA GLU A 211 13.31 0.80 23.81
C GLU A 211 12.02 1.61 23.78
#